data_1e7a7fd54a7c890f2ab0a5c47d1608f5
#
_entry.id   1e7a7fd54a7c890f2ab0a5c47d1608f5
#
_cell.length_a   1.000
_cell.length_b   1.000
_cell.length_c   1.000
_cell.angle_alpha   90.00
_cell.angle_beta   90.00
_cell.angle_gamma   90.00
#
_symmetry.space_group_name_H-M   'P 1'
#
loop_
_entity.id
_entity.type
_entity.pdbx_description
1 polymer ?
#
loop_
_entity_poly.entity_id
_entity_poly.type
_entity_poly.pdbx_seq_one_letter_code
_entity_poly.pdbx_strand_id
1 'polypeptide(L)'
;MLFRSDELLPELRTMKLKGKKVAIFGLGDQIRYPENFADGIGLLAEVFEEDEATLVGFTSSEGYTFERSKALRGEQWCGLVVDLDNQSEQAEKKIKAWCQQVKKEFA
;
A
#
# COMPACT_ATOMS: atom_id res chain seq x y z
N MET A 1 4.80 9.98 6.38
CA MET A 1 5.87 9.50 5.48
C MET A 1 5.29 8.57 4.41
N LEU A 2 5.80 8.67 3.20
CA LEU A 2 5.42 7.81 2.07
C LEU A 2 6.52 6.80 1.80
N PHE A 3 6.16 5.53 1.62
CA PHE A 3 7.12 4.47 1.31
C PHE A 3 6.64 3.63 0.15
N ARG A 4 7.59 3.25 -0.71
CA ARG A 4 7.39 2.31 -1.78
C ARG A 4 7.76 0.91 -1.28
N SER A 5 6.91 -0.06 -1.54
CA SER A 5 6.98 -1.39 -0.91
C SER A 5 8.16 -2.26 -1.31
N ASP A 6 8.86 -1.94 -2.41
CA ASP A 6 9.87 -2.82 -3.00
C ASP A 6 11.32 -2.45 -2.70
N GLU A 7 11.60 -1.34 -1.97
CA GLU A 7 12.96 -0.81 -1.88
C GLU A 7 13.62 -0.76 -0.50
N LEU A 8 12.87 -0.74 0.60
CA LEU A 8 13.41 -0.23 1.86
C LEU A 8 13.28 -1.14 3.09
N LEU A 9 12.88 -2.41 2.94
CA LEU A 9 12.63 -3.28 4.11
C LEU A 9 13.79 -3.39 5.11
N PRO A 10 15.05 -3.60 4.68
CA PRO A 10 16.16 -3.70 5.64
C PRO A 10 16.43 -2.41 6.41
N GLU A 11 16.30 -1.26 5.76
CA GLU A 11 16.55 0.05 6.37
C GLU A 11 15.43 0.43 7.34
N LEU A 12 14.19 0.07 7.02
CA LEU A 12 13.03 0.40 7.84
C LEU A 12 13.06 -0.25 9.21
N ARG A 13 13.67 -1.43 9.33
CA ARG A 13 13.78 -2.15 10.60
C ARG A 13 14.61 -1.41 11.63
N THR A 14 15.43 -0.45 11.20
CA THR A 14 16.27 0.36 12.10
C THR A 14 15.64 1.72 12.43
N MET A 15 14.54 2.09 11.78
CA MET A 15 13.89 3.37 11.99
C MET A 15 12.96 3.35 13.20
N LYS A 16 12.87 4.47 13.88
CA LYS A 16 11.93 4.64 15.01
C LYS A 16 10.70 5.39 14.50
N LEU A 17 9.61 4.67 14.33
CA LEU A 17 8.39 5.19 13.71
C LEU A 17 7.20 5.30 14.68
N LYS A 18 7.42 5.03 15.96
CA LYS A 18 6.35 5.09 16.96
C LYS A 18 5.66 6.45 16.94
N GLY A 19 4.34 6.43 16.80
CA GLY A 19 3.51 7.63 16.78
C GLY A 19 3.52 8.39 15.45
N LYS A 20 4.26 7.93 14.44
CA LYS A 20 4.28 8.55 13.14
C LYS A 20 3.20 7.97 12.23
N LYS A 21 2.67 8.81 11.35
CA LYS A 21 1.72 8.36 10.33
C LYS A 21 2.49 7.96 9.08
N VAL A 22 2.14 6.81 8.51
CA VAL A 22 2.83 6.23 7.36
C VAL A 22 1.79 5.83 6.30
N ALA A 23 2.03 6.20 5.05
CA ALA A 23 1.23 5.78 3.91
C ALA A 23 2.11 4.97 2.95
N ILE A 24 1.57 3.87 2.46
CA ILE A 24 2.31 2.92 1.62
C ILE A 24 1.66 2.84 0.24
N PHE A 25 2.48 2.77 -0.79
CA PHE A 25 1.99 2.45 -2.13
C PHE A 25 2.93 1.42 -2.76
N GLY A 26 2.41 0.69 -3.73
CA GLY A 26 3.22 -0.29 -4.42
C GLY A 26 2.57 -0.79 -5.69
N LEU A 27 3.32 -1.55 -6.45
CA LEU A 27 2.88 -2.13 -7.71
C LEU A 27 2.39 -3.56 -7.51
N GLY A 28 1.43 -3.98 -8.32
CA GLY A 28 0.96 -5.35 -8.36
C GLY A 28 0.52 -5.72 -9.77
N ASP A 29 0.45 -7.01 -10.06
CA ASP A 29 -0.05 -7.56 -11.32
C ASP A 29 -1.09 -8.62 -10.97
N GLN A 30 -2.37 -8.25 -11.07
CA GLN A 30 -3.47 -9.11 -10.63
C GLN A 30 -3.70 -10.31 -11.54
N ILE A 31 -3.23 -10.27 -12.78
CA ILE A 31 -3.37 -11.37 -13.72
C ILE A 31 -2.23 -12.39 -13.55
N ARG A 32 -1.00 -11.90 -13.45
CA ARG A 32 0.17 -12.77 -13.34
C ARG A 32 0.36 -13.33 -11.93
N TYR A 33 -0.02 -12.57 -10.91
CA TYR A 33 0.18 -12.94 -9.50
C TYR A 33 -1.11 -12.82 -8.68
N PRO A 34 -2.19 -13.55 -9.03
CA PRO A 34 -3.47 -13.41 -8.32
C PRO A 34 -3.47 -14.00 -6.90
N GLU A 35 -2.57 -14.93 -6.59
CA GLU A 35 -2.53 -15.60 -5.29
C GLU A 35 -1.72 -14.84 -4.24
N ASN A 36 -0.86 -13.93 -4.68
CA ASN A 36 -0.01 -13.14 -3.80
C ASN A 36 0.02 -11.68 -4.27
N PHE A 37 -1.11 -11.21 -4.74
CA PHE A 37 -1.25 -9.88 -5.30
C PHE A 37 -0.88 -8.79 -4.29
N ALA A 38 0.11 -7.96 -4.66
CA ALA A 38 0.56 -6.82 -3.84
C ALA A 38 0.99 -7.20 -2.43
N ASP A 39 1.48 -8.42 -2.20
CA ASP A 39 1.91 -8.89 -0.88
C ASP A 39 3.01 -8.03 -0.27
N GLY A 40 3.86 -7.41 -1.09
CA GLY A 40 4.91 -6.51 -0.61
C GLY A 40 4.37 -5.35 0.22
N ILE A 41 3.21 -4.82 -0.15
CA ILE A 41 2.54 -3.77 0.62
C ILE A 41 2.12 -4.30 1.99
N GLY A 42 1.55 -5.50 2.03
CA GLY A 42 1.14 -6.13 3.29
C GLY A 42 2.29 -6.44 4.22
N LEU A 43 3.40 -6.93 3.67
CA LEU A 43 4.61 -7.22 4.44
C LEU A 43 5.21 -5.93 5.03
N LEU A 44 5.24 -4.88 4.25
CA LEU A 44 5.72 -3.58 4.70
C LEU A 44 4.81 -3.00 5.79
N ALA A 45 3.50 -3.14 5.62
CA ALA A 45 2.53 -2.70 6.62
C ALA A 45 2.75 -3.40 7.96
N GLU A 46 3.02 -4.70 7.95
CA GLU A 46 3.30 -5.45 9.18
C GLU A 46 4.51 -4.91 9.93
N VAL A 47 5.58 -4.56 9.19
CA VAL A 47 6.78 -3.98 9.81
C VAL A 47 6.46 -2.64 10.47
N PHE A 48 5.70 -1.77 9.81
CA PHE A 48 5.31 -0.49 10.40
C PHE A 48 4.40 -0.66 11.60
N GLU A 49 3.47 -1.60 11.55
CA GLU A 49 2.57 -1.88 12.68
C GLU A 49 3.35 -2.40 13.89
N GLU A 50 4.36 -3.25 13.69
CA GLU A 50 5.25 -3.71 14.76
C GLU A 50 6.03 -2.56 15.38
N ASP A 51 6.39 -1.55 14.60
CA ASP A 51 7.09 -0.36 15.06
C ASP A 51 6.15 0.70 15.66
N GLU A 52 4.88 0.34 15.85
CA GLU A 52 3.85 1.21 16.43
C GLU A 52 3.56 2.47 15.61
N ALA A 53 3.81 2.44 14.31
CA ALA A 53 3.40 3.50 13.40
C ALA A 53 1.89 3.40 13.12
N THR A 54 1.29 4.52 12.76
CA THR A 54 -0.12 4.56 12.36
C THR A 54 -0.20 4.53 10.84
N LEU A 55 -0.83 3.49 10.29
CA LEU A 55 -1.02 3.41 8.85
C LEU A 55 -2.19 4.29 8.41
N VAL A 56 -1.98 5.06 7.36
CA VAL A 56 -3.00 5.87 6.70
C VAL A 56 -2.97 5.59 5.19
N GLY A 57 -3.90 6.18 4.44
CA GLY A 57 -3.91 6.00 2.99
C GLY A 57 -4.55 4.70 2.53
N PHE A 58 -5.45 4.13 3.31
CA PHE A 58 -6.20 2.94 2.90
C PHE A 58 -7.08 3.26 1.71
N THR A 59 -7.18 2.31 0.78
CA THR A 59 -7.98 2.46 -0.44
C THR A 59 -8.88 1.25 -0.65
N SER A 60 -9.95 1.44 -1.44
CA SER A 60 -10.89 0.36 -1.74
C SER A 60 -10.23 -0.72 -2.60
N SER A 61 -10.53 -1.98 -2.32
CA SER A 61 -10.14 -3.10 -3.16
C SER A 61 -11.09 -3.33 -4.33
N GLU A 62 -12.15 -2.54 -4.45
CA GLU A 62 -13.11 -2.65 -5.54
C GLU A 62 -12.44 -2.39 -6.89
N GLY A 63 -12.78 -3.19 -7.88
CA GLY A 63 -12.22 -3.07 -9.22
C GLY A 63 -10.96 -3.89 -9.47
N TYR A 64 -10.48 -4.63 -8.46
CA TYR A 64 -9.34 -5.53 -8.60
C TYR A 64 -9.82 -6.98 -8.61
N THR A 65 -9.21 -7.81 -9.45
CA THR A 65 -9.51 -9.24 -9.54
C THR A 65 -8.28 -10.03 -9.12
N PHE A 66 -8.36 -10.69 -7.97
CA PHE A 66 -7.26 -11.46 -7.39
C PHE A 66 -7.83 -12.55 -6.50
N GLU A 67 -6.99 -13.51 -6.10
CA GLU A 67 -7.41 -14.58 -5.19
C GLU A 67 -7.06 -14.28 -3.73
N ARG A 68 -5.83 -13.83 -3.47
CA ARG A 68 -5.35 -13.53 -2.12
C ARG A 68 -4.37 -12.37 -2.13
N SER A 69 -4.37 -11.60 -1.05
CA SER A 69 -3.39 -10.54 -0.84
C SER A 69 -3.15 -10.27 0.64
N LYS A 70 -1.88 -10.16 1.02
CA LYS A 70 -1.50 -9.74 2.36
C LYS A 70 -1.74 -8.25 2.61
N ALA A 71 -1.96 -7.47 1.56
CA ALA A 71 -2.27 -6.05 1.66
C ALA A 71 -3.72 -5.77 2.02
N LEU A 72 -4.58 -6.79 2.00
CA LEU A 72 -6.01 -6.63 2.25
C LEU A 72 -6.30 -6.56 3.75
N ARG A 73 -7.07 -5.56 4.13
CA ARG A 73 -7.59 -5.36 5.49
C ARG A 73 -9.11 -5.19 5.39
N GLY A 74 -9.85 -6.30 5.54
CA GLY A 74 -11.29 -6.31 5.26
C GLY A 74 -11.52 -6.10 3.77
N GLU A 75 -12.22 -5.05 3.40
CA GLU A 75 -12.50 -4.72 1.99
C GLU A 75 -11.60 -3.61 1.46
N GLN A 76 -10.56 -3.24 2.21
CA GLN A 76 -9.65 -2.17 1.81
C GLN A 76 -8.21 -2.66 1.73
N TRP A 77 -7.45 -2.04 0.83
CA TRP A 77 -6.00 -2.15 0.82
C TRP A 77 -5.42 -1.30 1.95
N CYS A 78 -4.36 -1.77 2.59
CA CYS A 78 -3.66 -1.00 3.62
C CYS A 78 -2.74 0.09 3.03
N GLY A 79 -2.94 0.44 1.79
CA GLY A 79 -2.22 1.47 1.06
C GLY A 79 -2.82 1.65 -0.32
N LEU A 80 -2.04 2.18 -1.27
CA LEU A 80 -2.44 2.27 -2.67
C LEU A 80 -1.77 1.16 -3.47
N VAL A 81 -2.58 0.35 -4.16
CA VAL A 81 -2.10 -0.68 -5.09
C VAL A 81 -2.29 -0.17 -6.52
N VAL A 82 -1.21 -0.12 -7.28
CA VAL A 82 -1.24 0.33 -8.68
C VAL A 82 -0.85 -0.85 -9.58
N ASP A 83 -1.75 -1.23 -10.48
CA ASP A 83 -1.51 -2.30 -11.45
C ASP A 83 -1.25 -1.69 -12.82
N LEU A 84 0.02 -1.38 -13.11
CA LEU A 84 0.41 -0.77 -14.37
C LEU A 84 0.26 -1.71 -15.56
N ASP A 85 0.38 -3.01 -15.33
CA ASP A 85 0.29 -3.98 -16.42
C ASP A 85 -1.13 -4.16 -16.94
N ASN A 86 -2.13 -4.08 -16.06
CA ASN A 86 -3.51 -4.39 -16.39
C ASN A 86 -4.45 -3.19 -16.30
N GLN A 87 -4.10 -2.16 -15.56
CA GLN A 87 -4.95 -0.99 -15.30
C GLN A 87 -4.15 0.33 -15.43
N SER A 88 -3.25 0.40 -16.39
CA SER A 88 -2.39 1.59 -16.56
C SER A 88 -3.18 2.88 -16.79
N GLU A 89 -4.33 2.80 -17.44
CA GLU A 89 -5.19 3.96 -17.72
C GLU A 89 -5.79 4.57 -16.46
N GLN A 90 -5.83 3.82 -15.36
CA GLN A 90 -6.35 4.29 -14.08
C GLN A 90 -5.27 4.81 -13.13
N ALA A 91 -4.00 4.50 -13.43
CA ALA A 91 -2.90 4.74 -12.49
C ALA A 91 -2.74 6.20 -12.09
N GLU A 92 -2.69 7.11 -13.06
CA GLU A 92 -2.51 8.53 -12.79
C GLU A 92 -3.63 9.11 -11.93
N LYS A 93 -4.87 8.77 -12.26
CA LYS A 93 -6.04 9.23 -11.53
C LYS A 93 -6.03 8.73 -10.09
N LYS A 94 -5.71 7.46 -9.89
CA LYS A 94 -5.63 6.86 -8.56
C LYS A 94 -4.53 7.50 -7.72
N ILE A 95 -3.37 7.72 -8.30
CA ILE A 95 -2.24 8.35 -7.61
C ILE A 95 -2.59 9.77 -7.17
N LYS A 96 -3.19 10.56 -8.06
CA LYS A 96 -3.60 11.93 -7.74
C LYS A 96 -4.63 11.98 -6.62
N ALA A 97 -5.65 11.14 -6.70
CA ALA A 97 -6.69 11.07 -5.68
C ALA A 97 -6.11 10.65 -4.33
N TRP A 98 -5.22 9.66 -4.35
CA TRP A 98 -4.58 9.15 -3.15
C TRP A 98 -3.68 10.19 -2.48
N CYS A 99 -2.92 10.94 -3.27
CA CYS A 99 -2.07 12.00 -2.72
C CYS A 99 -2.90 13.06 -1.98
N GLN A 100 -4.08 13.40 -2.49
CA GLN A 100 -4.98 14.33 -1.82
C GLN A 100 -5.56 13.74 -0.54
N GLN A 101 -5.94 12.47 -0.58
CA GLN A 101 -6.44 11.75 0.59
C GLN A 101 -5.38 11.70 1.69
N VAL A 102 -4.18 11.28 1.35
CA VAL A 102 -3.07 11.13 2.30
C VAL A 102 -2.69 12.48 2.92
N LYS A 103 -2.70 13.53 2.14
CA LYS A 103 -2.43 14.88 2.64
C LYS A 103 -3.39 15.27 3.77
N LYS A 104 -4.66 14.93 3.63
CA LYS A 104 -5.67 15.17 4.68
C LYS A 104 -5.46 14.27 5.89
N GLU A 105 -5.12 13.00 5.67
CA GLU A 105 -4.94 12.03 6.75
C GLU A 105 -3.67 12.27 7.55
N PHE A 106 -2.66 12.89 6.96
CA PHE A 106 -1.44 13.29 7.66
C PHE A 106 -1.64 14.53 8.54
N ALA A 107 -2.65 15.31 8.25
CA ALA A 107 -2.91 16.56 8.98
C ALA A 107 -3.38 16.35 10.44
#